data_b3d045af1f8790c4525d8a3972f170d3
#
_entry.id   b3d045af1f8790c4525d8a3972f170d3
#
_cell.length_a   1.000
_cell.length_b   1.000
_cell.length_c   1.000
_cell.angle_alpha   90.00
_cell.angle_beta   90.00
_cell.angle_gamma   90.00
#
_symmetry.space_group_name_H-M   'P 1'
#
loop_
_entity.id
_entity.type
_entity.pdbx_description
1 polymer ?
#
loop_
_entity_poly.entity_id
_entity_poly.type
_entity_poly.pdbx_seq_one_letter_code
_entity_poly.pdbx_strand_id
1 'polypeptide(L)'
;MLIEQGSQKLREFTEASYQETHKKITDGVWHISGLGHSNAVIIEGESKVILVDTLDSLERGKKLLSIIREKTGKEVGTIIYTHGHPDHRGGAGAFLESNPEIIAFAPKSAVLERTGLLRDIQNLRGYRQFGYGLTDEENISQGIGPREGEAYGEQRAFVPPSVVYGQDQVTREIEGVCLEMLRLPGETEDQIMVWVPEKKVLCCGDNYYGCFPNL
;
A
#
# COMPACT_ATOMS: atom_id res chain seq x y z
N MET A 1 0.19 -23.95 -26.96
CA MET A 1 0.37 -22.88 -27.98
C MET A 1 -0.25 -21.54 -27.59
N LEU A 2 -1.57 -21.33 -27.52
CA LEU A 2 -2.14 -20.02 -27.09
C LEU A 2 -1.95 -19.72 -25.60
N ILE A 3 -2.07 -20.72 -24.73
CA ILE A 3 -1.87 -20.56 -23.27
C ILE A 3 -0.40 -20.28 -22.97
N GLU A 4 0.52 -21.00 -23.59
CA GLU A 4 1.97 -20.76 -23.45
C GLU A 4 2.36 -19.35 -23.89
N GLN A 5 1.80 -18.85 -24.99
CA GLN A 5 2.03 -17.46 -25.45
C GLN A 5 1.47 -16.43 -24.46
N GLY A 6 0.33 -16.70 -23.82
CA GLY A 6 -0.26 -15.84 -22.80
C GLY A 6 0.62 -15.77 -21.54
N SER A 7 1.05 -16.91 -21.05
CA SER A 7 1.93 -17.00 -19.87
C SER A 7 3.29 -16.33 -20.13
N GLN A 8 3.87 -16.51 -21.30
CA GLN A 8 5.12 -15.87 -21.69
C GLN A 8 4.98 -14.33 -21.71
N LYS A 9 3.92 -13.81 -22.34
CA LYS A 9 3.64 -12.36 -22.36
C LYS A 9 3.42 -11.78 -20.96
N LEU A 10 2.74 -12.53 -20.09
CA LEU A 10 2.55 -12.09 -18.72
C LEU A 10 3.87 -12.05 -17.93
N ARG A 11 4.77 -13.03 -18.13
CA ARG A 11 6.12 -13.00 -17.54
C ARG A 11 6.92 -11.79 -18.01
N GLU A 12 7.00 -11.59 -19.33
CA GLU A 12 7.69 -10.45 -19.94
C GLU A 12 7.15 -9.11 -19.42
N PHE A 13 5.81 -8.99 -19.32
CA PHE A 13 5.17 -7.79 -18.77
C PHE A 13 5.50 -7.60 -17.28
N THR A 14 5.43 -8.67 -16.48
CA THR A 14 5.71 -8.63 -15.04
C THR A 14 7.17 -8.24 -14.78
N GLU A 15 8.11 -8.85 -15.53
CA GLU A 15 9.53 -8.53 -15.45
C GLU A 15 9.84 -7.08 -15.86
N ALA A 16 9.14 -6.57 -16.86
CA ALA A 16 9.33 -5.19 -17.33
C ALA A 16 8.67 -4.14 -16.43
N SER A 17 7.51 -4.47 -15.84
CA SER A 17 6.63 -3.47 -15.19
C SER A 17 6.75 -3.43 -13.69
N TYR A 18 7.10 -4.56 -13.04
CA TYR A 18 7.06 -4.69 -11.58
C TYR A 18 8.45 -4.81 -10.94
N GLN A 19 9.44 -4.19 -11.56
CA GLN A 19 10.78 -4.08 -10.98
C GLN A 19 10.74 -3.20 -9.73
N GLU A 20 11.54 -3.57 -8.72
CA GLU A 20 11.75 -2.72 -7.55
C GLU A 20 12.34 -1.38 -7.97
N THR A 21 11.67 -0.30 -7.62
CA THR A 21 12.14 1.06 -7.90
C THR A 21 11.99 1.97 -6.68
N HIS A 22 12.99 2.82 -6.48
CA HIS A 22 13.03 3.87 -5.45
C HIS A 22 13.16 5.22 -6.14
N LYS A 23 12.05 5.73 -6.66
CA LYS A 23 12.02 6.93 -7.48
C LYS A 23 11.93 8.19 -6.62
N LYS A 24 12.94 9.07 -6.67
CA LYS A 24 12.82 10.41 -6.11
C LYS A 24 11.85 11.23 -6.98
N ILE A 25 10.70 11.60 -6.40
CA ILE A 25 9.66 12.38 -7.10
C ILE A 25 10.02 13.86 -7.09
N THR A 26 10.40 14.36 -5.92
CA THR A 26 10.90 15.72 -5.68
C THR A 26 11.81 15.68 -4.46
N ASP A 27 12.31 16.83 -4.06
CA ASP A 27 13.17 16.88 -2.88
C ASP A 27 12.42 16.47 -1.60
N GLY A 28 13.00 15.49 -0.89
CA GLY A 28 12.38 14.89 0.30
C GLY A 28 11.18 13.98 0.04
N VAL A 29 10.88 13.57 -1.22
CA VAL A 29 9.79 12.65 -1.51
C VAL A 29 10.22 11.53 -2.44
N TRP A 30 10.01 10.28 -2.02
CA TRP A 30 10.28 9.09 -2.82
C TRP A 30 9.04 8.22 -2.97
N HIS A 31 8.85 7.68 -4.15
CA HIS A 31 7.88 6.63 -4.44
C HIS A 31 8.61 5.29 -4.52
N ILE A 32 8.16 4.33 -3.72
CA ILE A 32 8.73 2.99 -3.64
C ILE A 32 7.72 2.02 -4.25
N SER A 33 8.14 1.32 -5.30
CA SER A 33 7.28 0.36 -6.00
C SER A 33 8.02 -0.94 -6.31
N GLY A 34 7.26 -2.00 -6.64
CA GLY A 34 7.79 -3.31 -6.97
C GLY A 34 8.26 -4.15 -5.77
N LEU A 35 8.05 -3.68 -4.54
CA LEU A 35 8.32 -4.45 -3.34
C LEU A 35 7.15 -5.34 -2.95
N GLY A 36 5.95 -4.90 -3.20
CA GLY A 36 4.71 -5.52 -2.81
C GLY A 36 3.60 -5.31 -3.83
N HIS A 37 2.42 -5.77 -3.48
CA HIS A 37 1.22 -5.59 -4.28
C HIS A 37 0.86 -4.11 -4.41
N SER A 38 0.95 -3.38 -3.30
CA SER A 38 0.84 -1.92 -3.24
C SER A 38 2.20 -1.22 -3.29
N ASN A 39 2.18 0.09 -3.34
CA ASN A 39 3.34 0.97 -3.29
C ASN A 39 3.35 1.74 -1.96
N ALA A 40 4.49 2.38 -1.66
CA ALA A 40 4.62 3.26 -0.52
C ALA A 40 5.22 4.61 -0.92
N VAL A 41 4.87 5.68 -0.21
CA VAL A 41 5.47 7.00 -0.42
C VAL A 41 6.15 7.47 0.87
N ILE A 42 7.42 7.83 0.75
CA ILE A 42 8.25 8.39 1.81
C ILE A 42 8.23 9.91 1.65
N ILE A 43 7.83 10.62 2.71
CA ILE A 43 7.88 12.08 2.77
C ILE A 43 8.80 12.45 3.94
N GLU A 44 9.89 13.11 3.63
CA GLU A 44 10.88 13.52 4.61
C GLU A 44 10.41 14.79 5.34
N GLY A 45 10.24 14.69 6.64
CA GLY A 45 9.99 15.83 7.50
C GLY A 45 11.27 16.37 8.14
N GLU A 46 11.15 17.30 9.09
CA GLU A 46 12.31 17.93 9.76
C GLU A 46 13.18 16.91 10.51
N SER A 47 12.59 16.11 11.38
CA SER A 47 13.31 15.13 12.21
C SER A 47 12.95 13.68 11.90
N LYS A 48 11.76 13.43 11.41
CA LYS A 48 11.21 12.09 11.13
C LYS A 48 10.59 12.02 9.74
N VAL A 49 10.26 10.81 9.35
CA VAL A 49 9.58 10.49 8.08
C VAL A 49 8.09 10.36 8.29
N ILE A 50 7.32 10.86 7.35
CA ILE A 50 5.90 10.55 7.16
C ILE A 50 5.84 9.49 6.06
N LEU A 51 5.24 8.34 6.38
CA LEU A 51 5.11 7.21 5.48
C LEU A 51 3.65 7.05 5.06
N VAL A 52 3.37 7.05 3.76
CA VAL A 52 2.05 6.74 3.21
C VAL A 52 2.06 5.30 2.74
N ASP A 53 1.25 4.46 3.39
CA ASP A 53 1.14 3.01 3.27
C ASP A 53 2.42 2.23 3.64
N THR A 54 2.26 0.94 3.94
CA THR A 54 3.30 0.11 4.56
C THR A 54 3.56 -1.22 3.87
N LEU A 55 2.98 -1.42 2.68
CA LEU A 55 2.99 -2.68 1.96
C LEU A 55 2.19 -3.80 2.67
N ASP A 56 2.24 -5.01 2.13
CA ASP A 56 1.32 -6.11 2.44
C ASP A 56 1.83 -7.10 3.49
N SER A 57 3.13 -7.09 3.84
CA SER A 57 3.70 -8.02 4.81
C SER A 57 4.74 -7.39 5.74
N LEU A 58 5.00 -8.03 6.86
CA LEU A 58 6.02 -7.63 7.82
C LEU A 58 7.42 -7.62 7.19
N GLU A 59 7.73 -8.62 6.39
CA GLU A 59 9.00 -8.78 5.72
C GLU A 59 9.26 -7.63 4.73
N ARG A 60 8.24 -7.28 3.95
CA ARG A 60 8.30 -6.16 3.01
C ARG A 60 8.33 -4.82 3.73
N GLY A 61 7.59 -4.68 4.83
CA GLY A 61 7.68 -3.53 5.73
C GLY A 61 9.09 -3.34 6.31
N LYS A 62 9.77 -4.42 6.71
CA LYS A 62 11.17 -4.37 7.17
C LYS A 62 12.12 -3.94 6.05
N LYS A 63 11.90 -4.43 4.84
CA LYS A 63 12.68 -3.99 3.67
C LYS A 63 12.45 -2.50 3.38
N LEU A 64 11.19 -2.05 3.43
CA LEU A 64 10.83 -0.64 3.28
C LEU A 64 11.49 0.23 4.37
N LEU A 65 11.52 -0.21 5.63
CA LEU A 65 12.20 0.48 6.72
C LEU A 65 13.72 0.63 6.44
N SER A 66 14.35 -0.40 5.89
CA SER A 66 15.78 -0.32 5.51
C SER A 66 16.00 0.71 4.41
N ILE A 67 15.11 0.78 3.43
CA ILE A 67 15.17 1.78 2.35
C ILE A 67 14.97 3.19 2.91
N ILE A 68 14.01 3.39 3.83
CA ILE A 68 13.80 4.67 4.50
C ILE A 68 15.06 5.13 5.20
N ARG A 69 15.68 4.26 5.99
CA ARG A 69 16.94 4.57 6.71
C ARG A 69 18.08 4.90 5.75
N GLU A 70 18.19 4.17 4.64
CA GLU A 70 19.20 4.45 3.61
C GLU A 70 19.01 5.82 2.94
N LYS A 71 17.75 6.17 2.60
CA LYS A 71 17.44 7.40 1.85
C LYS A 71 17.47 8.65 2.72
N THR A 72 17.03 8.54 3.97
CA THR A 72 16.77 9.70 4.83
C THR A 72 17.64 9.76 6.09
N GLY A 73 18.14 8.63 6.56
CA GLY A 73 18.79 8.53 7.87
C GLY A 73 17.84 8.73 9.06
N LYS A 74 16.52 8.82 8.82
CA LYS A 74 15.51 9.16 9.82
C LYS A 74 14.60 7.97 10.13
N GLU A 75 13.98 8.00 11.31
CA GLU A 75 12.94 7.05 11.71
C GLU A 75 11.56 7.51 11.23
N VAL A 76 10.62 6.56 11.11
CA VAL A 76 9.24 6.87 10.78
C VAL A 76 8.52 7.42 12.01
N GLY A 77 8.03 8.66 11.92
CA GLY A 77 7.26 9.32 12.98
C GLY A 77 5.75 9.26 12.79
N THR A 78 5.32 9.17 11.54
CA THR A 78 3.90 9.10 11.19
C THR A 78 3.68 8.14 10.04
N ILE A 79 2.63 7.33 10.14
CA ILE A 79 2.12 6.47 9.07
C ILE A 79 0.72 6.94 8.71
N ILE A 80 0.42 7.06 7.43
CA ILE A 80 -0.91 7.39 6.93
C ILE A 80 -1.38 6.21 6.08
N TYR A 81 -2.46 5.54 6.50
CA TYR A 81 -3.11 4.54 5.66
C TYR A 81 -4.02 5.24 4.66
N THR A 82 -3.83 4.98 3.37
CA THR A 82 -4.72 5.52 2.35
C THR A 82 -6.11 4.89 2.44
N HIS A 83 -6.19 3.62 2.81
CA HIS A 83 -7.45 2.91 3.00
C HIS A 83 -7.26 1.55 3.71
N GLY A 84 -8.36 0.83 3.88
CA GLY A 84 -8.45 -0.37 4.72
C GLY A 84 -7.96 -1.68 4.11
N HIS A 85 -7.49 -1.73 2.87
CA HIS A 85 -7.03 -2.99 2.27
C HIS A 85 -5.73 -3.50 2.93
N PRO A 86 -5.58 -4.83 3.04
CA PRO A 86 -4.46 -5.43 3.75
C PRO A 86 -3.09 -5.13 3.17
N ASP A 87 -3.00 -4.98 1.85
CA ASP A 87 -1.76 -4.73 1.13
C ASP A 87 -1.20 -3.32 1.35
N HIS A 88 -1.99 -2.37 1.89
CA HIS A 88 -1.54 -1.04 2.26
C HIS A 88 -1.06 -0.92 3.71
N ARG A 89 -1.43 -1.87 4.57
CA ARG A 89 -1.18 -1.77 6.01
C ARG A 89 -0.60 -3.04 6.64
N GLY A 90 -0.37 -4.08 5.84
CA GLY A 90 0.15 -5.37 6.33
C GLY A 90 1.57 -5.33 6.86
N GLY A 91 2.39 -4.37 6.41
CA GLY A 91 3.77 -4.20 6.85
C GLY A 91 3.97 -3.27 8.06
N ALA A 92 2.91 -2.70 8.62
CA ALA A 92 3.00 -1.67 9.67
C ALA A 92 3.75 -2.10 10.93
N GLY A 93 3.69 -3.39 11.27
CA GLY A 93 4.43 -3.94 12.41
C GLY A 93 5.96 -3.77 12.35
N ALA A 94 6.51 -3.52 11.17
CA ALA A 94 7.94 -3.26 11.00
C ALA A 94 8.40 -1.93 11.61
N PHE A 95 7.48 -1.00 11.87
CA PHE A 95 7.78 0.36 12.29
C PHE A 95 7.52 0.62 13.78
N LEU A 96 7.12 -0.40 14.55
CA LEU A 96 6.72 -0.25 15.96
C LEU A 96 7.83 0.28 16.87
N GLU A 97 9.10 0.01 16.56
CA GLU A 97 10.22 0.48 17.37
C GLU A 97 10.29 2.01 17.46
N SER A 98 9.91 2.72 16.41
CA SER A 98 9.87 4.19 16.38
C SER A 98 8.59 4.78 16.99
N ASN A 99 7.64 3.94 17.41
CA ASN A 99 6.34 4.33 17.96
C ASN A 99 5.63 5.42 17.14
N PRO A 100 5.35 5.18 15.85
CA PRO A 100 4.77 6.21 14.98
C PRO A 100 3.31 6.50 15.34
N GLU A 101 2.88 7.75 15.13
CA GLU A 101 1.46 8.06 15.03
C GLU A 101 0.89 7.39 13.77
N ILE A 102 -0.20 6.65 13.88
CA ILE A 102 -0.84 5.99 12.73
C ILE A 102 -2.19 6.63 12.48
N ILE A 103 -2.35 7.22 11.30
CA ILE A 103 -3.52 7.98 10.89
C ILE A 103 -4.32 7.17 9.87
N ALA A 104 -5.64 7.14 10.06
CA ALA A 104 -6.60 6.59 9.09
C ALA A 104 -7.91 7.39 9.12
N PHE A 105 -8.77 7.13 8.15
CA PHE A 105 -10.13 7.67 8.13
C PHE A 105 -11.14 6.57 8.45
N ALA A 106 -12.21 6.91 9.16
CA ALA A 106 -13.30 5.98 9.41
C ALA A 106 -14.15 5.79 8.15
N PRO A 107 -14.63 4.58 7.85
CA PRO A 107 -15.64 4.40 6.81
C PRO A 107 -16.93 5.15 7.18
N LYS A 108 -17.70 5.63 6.19
CA LYS A 108 -18.95 6.37 6.42
C LYS A 108 -20.10 5.49 6.90
N SER A 109 -20.12 4.23 6.49
CA SER A 109 -21.08 3.24 6.96
C SER A 109 -20.42 2.22 7.88
N ALA A 110 -21.23 1.59 8.74
CA ALA A 110 -20.76 0.46 9.51
C ALA A 110 -20.31 -0.65 8.55
N VAL A 111 -19.04 -0.97 8.58
CA VAL A 111 -18.53 -2.16 7.88
C VAL A 111 -19.15 -3.36 8.58
N LEU A 112 -20.15 -3.98 7.95
CA LEU A 112 -20.66 -5.25 8.40
C LEU A 112 -19.47 -6.23 8.36
N GLU A 113 -19.13 -6.81 9.50
CA GLU A 113 -18.19 -7.92 9.56
C GLU A 113 -18.75 -9.08 8.74
N ARG A 114 -18.38 -9.11 7.48
CA ARG A 114 -18.83 -10.11 6.50
C ARG A 114 -18.10 -11.44 6.62
N THR A 115 -17.18 -11.53 7.58
CA THR A 115 -16.17 -12.59 7.68
C THR A 115 -16.72 -14.01 7.87
N GLY A 116 -17.89 -14.22 8.45
CA GLY A 116 -18.46 -15.56 8.62
C GLY A 116 -19.31 -16.04 7.44
N LEU A 117 -20.33 -15.26 7.11
CA LEU A 117 -21.36 -15.64 6.14
C LEU A 117 -20.90 -15.61 4.67
N LEU A 118 -19.87 -14.83 4.35
CA LEU A 118 -19.40 -14.64 2.98
C LEU A 118 -18.06 -15.31 2.69
N ARG A 119 -17.49 -16.08 3.64
CA ARG A 119 -16.19 -16.73 3.50
C ARG A 119 -16.07 -17.53 2.19
N ASP A 120 -17.06 -18.36 1.88
CA ASP A 120 -17.02 -19.22 0.70
C ASP A 120 -17.07 -18.41 -0.60
N ILE A 121 -17.83 -17.31 -0.59
CA ILE A 121 -17.89 -16.38 -1.73
C ILE A 121 -16.55 -15.64 -1.87
N GLN A 122 -15.94 -15.20 -0.77
CA GLN A 122 -14.65 -14.54 -0.78
C GLN A 122 -13.55 -15.49 -1.26
N ASN A 123 -13.56 -16.74 -0.80
CA ASN A 123 -12.64 -17.77 -1.28
C ASN A 123 -12.79 -18.02 -2.78
N LEU A 124 -14.04 -18.18 -3.26
CA LEU A 124 -14.30 -18.37 -4.68
C LEU A 124 -13.86 -17.16 -5.52
N ARG A 125 -14.05 -15.94 -5.01
CA ARG A 125 -13.52 -14.72 -5.62
C ARG A 125 -11.99 -14.75 -5.66
N GLY A 126 -11.33 -15.11 -4.57
CA GLY A 126 -9.88 -15.25 -4.50
C GLY A 126 -9.34 -16.24 -5.53
N TYR A 127 -9.97 -17.39 -5.69
CA TYR A 127 -9.60 -18.36 -6.73
C TYR A 127 -9.68 -17.79 -8.14
N ARG A 128 -10.69 -16.98 -8.43
CA ARG A 128 -10.93 -16.44 -9.78
C ARG A 128 -10.14 -15.15 -10.06
N GLN A 129 -10.04 -14.28 -9.08
CA GLN A 129 -9.43 -12.95 -9.25
C GLN A 129 -7.93 -12.97 -8.98
N PHE A 130 -7.49 -13.71 -7.95
CA PHE A 130 -6.09 -13.71 -7.52
C PHE A 130 -5.35 -15.02 -7.81
N GLY A 131 -6.02 -15.99 -8.42
CA GLY A 131 -5.39 -17.23 -8.83
C GLY A 131 -4.96 -18.13 -7.65
N TYR A 132 -5.69 -18.15 -6.52
CA TYR A 132 -5.35 -18.96 -5.35
C TYR A 132 -5.27 -20.47 -5.61
N GLY A 133 -5.89 -20.97 -6.69
CA GLY A 133 -5.80 -22.36 -7.11
C GLY A 133 -4.66 -22.68 -8.08
N LEU A 134 -3.90 -21.67 -8.50
CA LEU A 134 -2.76 -21.85 -9.40
C LEU A 134 -1.52 -22.28 -8.61
N THR A 135 -0.65 -23.05 -9.26
CA THR A 135 0.68 -23.35 -8.74
C THR A 135 1.55 -22.09 -8.75
N ASP A 136 2.67 -22.12 -8.04
CA ASP A 136 3.61 -20.99 -8.02
C ASP A 136 4.19 -20.68 -9.41
N GLU A 137 4.32 -21.67 -10.26
CA GLU A 137 4.79 -21.50 -11.65
C GLU A 137 3.73 -20.86 -12.54
N GLU A 138 2.46 -21.13 -12.31
CA GLU A 138 1.32 -20.60 -13.07
C GLU A 138 0.91 -19.20 -12.60
N ASN A 139 1.01 -18.92 -11.31
CA ASN A 139 0.66 -17.63 -10.73
C ASN A 139 1.83 -16.64 -10.81
N ILE A 140 2.05 -16.09 -12.00
CA ILE A 140 3.18 -15.23 -12.33
C ILE A 140 3.06 -13.87 -11.62
N SER A 141 1.89 -13.23 -11.71
CA SER A 141 1.53 -11.99 -11.02
C SER A 141 0.02 -11.82 -11.02
N GLN A 142 -0.46 -10.87 -10.23
CA GLN A 142 -1.90 -10.54 -10.18
C GLN A 142 -2.30 -9.42 -11.16
N GLY A 143 -1.35 -8.94 -11.99
CA GLY A 143 -1.60 -7.93 -13.03
C GLY A 143 -1.57 -6.48 -12.53
N ILE A 144 -1.37 -6.24 -11.24
CA ILE A 144 -1.28 -4.92 -10.62
C ILE A 144 0.00 -4.70 -9.81
N GLY A 145 0.81 -5.73 -9.65
CA GLY A 145 2.08 -5.70 -8.91
C GLY A 145 2.69 -7.09 -8.75
N PRO A 146 3.78 -7.23 -8.02
CA PRO A 146 4.26 -8.53 -7.56
C PRO A 146 3.18 -9.26 -6.78
N ARG A 147 3.28 -10.58 -6.67
CA ARG A 147 2.37 -11.36 -5.82
C ARG A 147 2.43 -10.87 -4.37
N GLU A 148 1.30 -10.95 -3.67
CA GLU A 148 1.25 -10.67 -2.23
C GLU A 148 2.22 -11.54 -1.45
N GLY A 149 2.80 -11.00 -0.38
CA GLY A 149 3.77 -11.70 0.47
C GLY A 149 3.20 -12.96 1.11
N GLU A 150 1.91 -12.97 1.43
CA GLU A 150 1.23 -14.15 1.97
C GLU A 150 1.34 -15.38 1.04
N ALA A 151 1.41 -15.17 -0.28
CA ALA A 151 1.64 -16.24 -1.25
C ALA A 151 3.02 -16.89 -1.12
N TYR A 152 3.96 -16.21 -0.46
CA TYR A 152 5.31 -16.71 -0.16
C TYR A 152 5.49 -17.12 1.32
N GLY A 153 4.38 -17.17 2.09
CA GLY A 153 4.42 -17.48 3.52
C GLY A 153 4.83 -16.31 4.42
N GLU A 154 4.92 -15.10 3.88
CA GLU A 154 5.15 -13.89 4.65
C GLU A 154 3.93 -13.55 5.52
N GLN A 155 4.15 -12.85 6.64
CA GLN A 155 3.10 -12.56 7.60
C GLN A 155 2.61 -11.12 7.48
N ARG A 156 1.32 -10.91 7.62
CA ARG A 156 0.74 -9.59 7.84
C ARG A 156 0.91 -9.17 9.29
N ALA A 157 1.36 -7.96 9.52
CA ALA A 157 1.53 -7.35 10.85
C ALA A 157 0.82 -6.00 10.90
N PHE A 158 -0.49 -6.04 10.79
CA PHE A 158 -1.34 -4.85 10.88
C PHE A 158 -1.25 -4.22 12.27
N VAL A 159 -1.14 -2.88 12.29
CA VAL A 159 -1.21 -2.08 13.52
C VAL A 159 -2.43 -1.16 13.42
N PRO A 160 -3.34 -1.21 14.40
CA PRO A 160 -4.49 -0.31 14.43
C PRO A 160 -4.08 1.15 14.41
N PRO A 161 -4.83 2.04 13.71
CA PRO A 161 -4.54 3.47 13.75
C PRO A 161 -4.74 4.03 15.15
N SER A 162 -3.83 4.94 15.55
CA SER A 162 -3.91 5.69 16.81
C SER A 162 -4.77 6.95 16.66
N VAL A 163 -4.93 7.46 15.43
CA VAL A 163 -5.77 8.61 15.09
C VAL A 163 -6.71 8.23 13.95
N VAL A 164 -8.02 8.41 14.17
CA VAL A 164 -9.04 8.12 13.17
C VAL A 164 -9.90 9.34 12.93
N TYR A 165 -9.94 9.83 11.69
CA TYR A 165 -10.75 10.97 11.31
C TYR A 165 -12.10 10.55 10.71
N GLY A 166 -13.18 11.23 11.15
CA GLY A 166 -14.52 11.08 10.58
C GLY A 166 -14.86 12.10 9.50
N GLN A 167 -14.09 13.18 9.40
CA GLN A 167 -14.29 14.29 8.46
C GLN A 167 -13.88 13.88 7.04
N ASP A 168 -14.40 14.59 6.02
CA ASP A 168 -14.03 14.34 4.62
C ASP A 168 -12.74 15.06 4.22
N GLN A 169 -12.32 16.06 4.98
CA GLN A 169 -11.07 16.78 4.76
C GLN A 169 -10.40 17.11 6.09
N VAL A 170 -9.11 16.88 6.16
CA VAL A 170 -8.27 17.22 7.31
C VAL A 170 -6.96 17.80 6.81
N THR A 171 -6.59 18.98 7.32
CA THR A 171 -5.27 19.57 7.09
C THR A 171 -4.46 19.47 8.38
N ARG A 172 -3.21 19.01 8.27
CA ARG A 172 -2.26 18.96 9.37
C ARG A 172 -0.88 19.40 8.93
N GLU A 173 -0.17 20.02 9.83
CA GLU A 173 1.28 20.16 9.74
C GLU A 173 1.92 19.06 10.58
N ILE A 174 2.75 18.24 9.97
CA ILE A 174 3.46 17.13 10.59
C ILE A 174 4.93 17.23 10.18
N GLU A 175 5.83 17.27 11.15
CA GLU A 175 7.28 17.36 10.91
C GLU A 175 7.65 18.50 9.93
N GLY A 176 6.98 19.66 10.05
CA GLY A 176 7.17 20.81 9.18
C GLY A 176 6.60 20.68 7.77
N VAL A 177 5.83 19.63 7.49
CA VAL A 177 5.20 19.39 6.19
C VAL A 177 3.69 19.61 6.31
N CYS A 178 3.13 20.50 5.49
CA CYS A 178 1.69 20.66 5.37
C CYS A 178 1.10 19.50 4.55
N LEU A 179 0.09 18.83 5.11
CA LEU A 179 -0.60 17.70 4.50
C LEU A 179 -2.11 18.00 4.46
N GLU A 180 -2.70 17.88 3.30
CA GLU A 180 -4.14 17.90 3.11
C GLU A 180 -4.61 16.48 2.80
N MET A 181 -5.33 15.87 3.73
CA MET A 181 -5.90 14.53 3.58
C MET A 181 -7.37 14.66 3.18
N LEU A 182 -7.71 14.10 2.03
CA LEU A 182 -9.02 14.26 1.38
C LEU A 182 -9.67 12.90 1.21
N ARG A 183 -10.83 12.68 1.81
CA ARG A 183 -11.66 11.50 1.54
C ARG A 183 -12.29 11.66 0.15
N LEU A 184 -12.10 10.70 -0.69
CA LEU A 184 -12.67 10.64 -2.03
C LEU A 184 -13.26 9.26 -2.30
N PRO A 185 -14.26 9.16 -3.19
CA PRO A 185 -14.73 7.85 -3.62
C PRO A 185 -13.59 7.00 -4.17
N GLY A 186 -13.51 5.76 -3.75
CA GLY A 186 -12.47 4.81 -4.14
C GLY A 186 -12.95 3.38 -3.90
N GLU A 187 -12.02 2.45 -3.75
CA GLU A 187 -12.33 1.04 -3.54
C GLU A 187 -13.02 0.76 -2.20
N THR A 188 -12.73 1.60 -1.20
CA THR A 188 -13.32 1.51 0.14
C THR A 188 -13.84 2.86 0.59
N GLU A 189 -14.75 2.87 1.58
CA GLU A 189 -15.35 4.11 2.08
C GLU A 189 -14.41 4.97 2.91
N ASP A 190 -13.31 4.41 3.38
CA ASP A 190 -12.24 5.09 4.13
C ASP A 190 -11.10 5.58 3.22
N GLN A 191 -11.22 5.41 1.91
CA GLN A 191 -10.23 5.83 0.92
C GLN A 191 -9.96 7.33 0.99
N ILE A 192 -8.68 7.68 1.06
CA ILE A 192 -8.20 9.07 1.01
C ILE A 192 -7.11 9.25 -0.03
N MET A 193 -6.94 10.51 -0.44
CA MET A 193 -5.73 11.01 -1.07
C MET A 193 -4.99 11.93 -0.10
N VAL A 194 -3.66 11.97 -0.20
CA VAL A 194 -2.82 12.87 0.58
C VAL A 194 -2.15 13.85 -0.37
N TRP A 195 -2.52 15.11 -0.27
CA TRP A 195 -1.90 16.20 -1.01
C TRP A 195 -0.84 16.90 -0.18
N VAL A 196 0.33 17.12 -0.76
CA VAL A 196 1.46 17.85 -0.17
C VAL A 196 1.68 19.11 -0.97
N PRO A 197 1.04 20.26 -0.62
CA PRO A 197 1.00 21.47 -1.44
C PRO A 197 2.38 22.02 -1.81
N GLU A 198 3.27 22.11 -0.85
CA GLU A 198 4.62 22.67 -1.02
C GLU A 198 5.50 21.84 -1.95
N LYS A 199 5.28 20.53 -1.99
CA LYS A 199 6.00 19.58 -2.84
C LYS A 199 5.29 19.33 -4.16
N LYS A 200 4.03 19.77 -4.31
CA LYS A 200 3.14 19.50 -5.45
C LYS A 200 3.01 17.99 -5.73
N VAL A 201 2.89 17.20 -4.69
CA VAL A 201 2.76 15.74 -4.75
C VAL A 201 1.39 15.31 -4.24
N LEU A 202 0.73 14.46 -4.99
CA LEU A 202 -0.53 13.82 -4.63
C LEU A 202 -0.31 12.31 -4.51
N CYS A 203 -0.51 11.75 -3.29
CA CYS A 203 -0.55 10.32 -3.05
C CYS A 203 -2.00 9.85 -3.24
N CYS A 204 -2.25 9.05 -4.26
CA CYS A 204 -3.61 8.70 -4.68
C CYS A 204 -4.14 7.40 -4.05
N GLY A 205 -3.27 6.58 -3.43
CA GLY A 205 -3.65 5.20 -3.10
C GLY A 205 -4.20 4.49 -4.34
N ASP A 206 -5.22 3.68 -4.17
CA ASP A 206 -5.82 2.90 -5.24
C ASP A 206 -6.87 3.67 -6.07
N ASN A 207 -6.89 5.00 -5.96
CA ASN A 207 -7.65 5.85 -6.88
C ASN A 207 -6.93 6.10 -8.21
N TYR A 208 -5.69 5.63 -8.36
CA TYR A 208 -4.93 5.72 -9.61
C TYR A 208 -4.04 4.48 -9.79
N TYR A 209 -4.21 3.80 -10.89
CA TYR A 209 -3.40 2.66 -11.30
C TYR A 209 -2.50 3.03 -12.48
N GLY A 210 -1.23 2.65 -12.41
CA GLY A 210 -0.28 2.77 -13.52
C GLY A 210 -0.41 1.67 -14.57
N CYS A 211 -1.24 0.68 -14.31
CA CYS A 211 -1.59 -0.44 -15.20
C CYS A 211 -3.10 -0.58 -15.31
N PHE A 212 -3.58 -1.49 -16.17
CA PHE A 212 -5.00 -1.82 -16.22
C PHE A 212 -5.34 -2.77 -15.06
N PRO A 213 -6.13 -2.34 -14.06
CA PRO A 213 -6.37 -3.17 -12.89
C PRO A 213 -7.26 -4.38 -13.23
N ASN A 214 -7.01 -5.49 -12.53
CA ASN A 214 -7.83 -6.70 -12.59
C ASN A 214 -8.86 -6.70 -11.45
N LEU A 215 -9.75 -5.72 -11.46
CA LEU A 215 -10.75 -5.49 -10.41
C LEU A 215 -12.16 -5.85 -10.87
#